data_7b06c846e1904b66e10c48f28e3e383e
#
_entry.id   7b06c846e1904b66e10c48f28e3e383e
#
_cell.length_a   1.000
_cell.length_b   1.000
_cell.length_c   1.000
_cell.angle_alpha   90.00
_cell.angle_beta   90.00
_cell.angle_gamma   90.00
#
_symmetry.space_group_name_H-M   'P 1'
#
loop_
_entity.id
_entity.type
_entity.pdbx_description
1 polymer ?
#
loop_
_entity_poly.entity_id
_entity_poly.type
_entity_poly.pdbx_seq_one_letter_code
_entity_poly.pdbx_strand_id
1 'polypeptide(L)'
;PAMVLLHGCAGIYTSRDRQLVVRMREYAAKLNEWGIHVLVTDSLTPRGEKELCTQREAGRKVNQAQRRRDALGALQWLAQQPGVDAQRLGLMGWSNGGSTVLAATNAMHHEVTAAPLKPSLAVLYYPGCLADLRAGYLPVAPALMQVGEADDWTPAEHCKNLASRFQDPARAQITLVSYEGAHHGFDGPGPVVHRKDVPNGKYPGSGVHVGGNPAARAMSFERLESFLRAQWKLSA
;
A
#
# COMPACT_ATOMS: atom_id res chain seq x y z
N PRO A 1 5.67 -4.91 17.70
CA PRO A 1 5.50 -4.08 16.51
C PRO A 1 4.03 -3.96 16.12
N ALA A 2 3.69 -2.95 15.30
CA ALA A 2 2.35 -2.78 14.80
C ALA A 2 2.31 -2.20 13.38
N MET A 3 1.27 -2.58 12.61
CA MET A 3 1.10 -2.23 11.20
C MET A 3 -0.24 -1.56 10.94
N VAL A 4 -0.22 -0.42 10.29
CA VAL A 4 -1.42 0.23 9.75
C VAL A 4 -1.66 -0.29 8.33
N LEU A 5 -2.84 -0.86 8.06
CA LEU A 5 -3.25 -1.33 6.73
C LEU A 5 -4.11 -0.29 6.02
N LEU A 6 -3.71 0.07 4.80
CA LEU A 6 -4.33 1.09 3.96
C LEU A 6 -4.95 0.44 2.72
N HIS A 7 -6.27 0.42 2.66
CA HIS A 7 -7.05 -0.22 1.61
C HIS A 7 -6.86 0.40 0.22
N GLY A 8 -7.11 -0.37 -0.83
CA GLY A 8 -7.16 0.10 -2.22
C GLY A 8 -8.38 1.00 -2.52
N CYS A 9 -8.60 1.30 -3.80
CA CYS A 9 -9.71 2.16 -4.23
C CYS A 9 -11.11 1.59 -3.93
N ALA A 10 -11.25 0.27 -3.70
CA ALA A 10 -12.53 -0.38 -3.41
C ALA A 10 -13.03 -0.21 -1.97
N GLY A 11 -12.27 0.47 -1.10
CA GLY A 11 -12.61 0.58 0.31
C GLY A 11 -12.28 -0.68 1.13
N ILE A 12 -12.75 -0.72 2.38
CA ILE A 12 -12.50 -1.84 3.29
C ILE A 12 -13.66 -2.82 3.42
N TYR A 13 -14.84 -2.46 2.95
CA TYR A 13 -16.04 -3.29 3.07
C TYR A 13 -16.47 -3.88 1.75
N THR A 14 -16.94 -5.11 1.78
CA THR A 14 -17.65 -5.73 0.64
C THR A 14 -18.96 -4.98 0.37
N SER A 15 -19.36 -4.88 -0.89
CA SER A 15 -20.61 -4.22 -1.27
C SER A 15 -21.86 -5.00 -0.84
N ARG A 16 -21.74 -6.34 -0.72
CA ARG A 16 -22.87 -7.23 -0.49
C ARG A 16 -23.33 -7.28 0.97
N ASP A 17 -22.41 -7.51 1.89
CA ASP A 17 -22.70 -7.82 3.29
C ASP A 17 -21.96 -6.92 4.29
N ARG A 18 -21.22 -5.91 3.79
CA ARG A 18 -20.44 -4.99 4.56
C ARG A 18 -19.39 -5.65 5.49
N GLN A 19 -18.99 -6.86 5.15
CA GLN A 19 -17.88 -7.50 5.83
C GLN A 19 -16.55 -6.86 5.41
N LEU A 20 -15.56 -6.92 6.28
CA LEU A 20 -14.20 -6.52 5.93
C LEU A 20 -13.72 -7.36 4.74
N VAL A 21 -13.19 -6.71 3.70
CA VAL A 21 -12.73 -7.41 2.49
C VAL A 21 -11.70 -8.50 2.82
N VAL A 22 -11.74 -9.60 2.07
CA VAL A 22 -10.91 -10.79 2.31
C VAL A 22 -9.44 -10.44 2.47
N ARG A 23 -8.89 -9.61 1.61
CA ARG A 23 -7.49 -9.17 1.69
C ARG A 23 -7.12 -8.59 3.06
N MET A 24 -7.93 -7.68 3.60
CA MET A 24 -7.63 -7.09 4.90
C MET A 24 -7.66 -8.13 6.02
N ARG A 25 -8.60 -9.07 5.98
CA ARG A 25 -8.69 -10.15 6.97
C ARG A 25 -7.50 -11.10 6.89
N GLU A 26 -7.13 -11.53 5.67
CA GLU A 26 -6.00 -12.45 5.46
C GLU A 26 -4.67 -11.85 5.91
N TYR A 27 -4.39 -10.61 5.51
CA TYR A 27 -3.15 -9.96 5.91
C TYR A 27 -3.13 -9.62 7.40
N ALA A 28 -4.26 -9.21 7.99
CA ALA A 28 -4.34 -8.99 9.42
C ALA A 28 -4.08 -10.28 10.21
N ALA A 29 -4.70 -11.40 9.80
CA ALA A 29 -4.47 -12.69 10.41
C ALA A 29 -2.99 -13.10 10.31
N LYS A 30 -2.40 -12.99 9.10
CA LYS A 30 -1.00 -13.35 8.87
C LYS A 30 -0.01 -12.51 9.68
N LEU A 31 -0.23 -11.20 9.75
CA LEU A 31 0.59 -10.32 10.58
C LEU A 31 0.47 -10.63 12.07
N ASN A 32 -0.75 -10.94 12.53
CA ASN A 32 -0.98 -11.36 13.93
C ASN A 32 -0.26 -12.68 14.25
N GLU A 33 -0.23 -13.66 13.33
CA GLU A 33 0.56 -14.89 13.48
C GLU A 33 2.05 -14.59 13.68
N TRP A 34 2.56 -13.51 13.10
CA TRP A 34 3.94 -13.06 13.28
C TRP A 34 4.13 -12.12 14.49
N GLY A 35 3.13 -11.98 15.35
CA GLY A 35 3.19 -11.14 16.56
C GLY A 35 3.11 -9.64 16.29
N ILE A 36 2.53 -9.24 15.14
CA ILE A 36 2.39 -7.84 14.73
C ILE A 36 0.94 -7.41 14.93
N HIS A 37 0.70 -6.41 15.77
CA HIS A 37 -0.62 -5.79 15.92
C HIS A 37 -1.06 -5.10 14.62
N VAL A 38 -2.35 -5.10 14.34
CA VAL A 38 -2.87 -4.55 13.08
C VAL A 38 -3.98 -3.54 13.32
N LEU A 39 -3.89 -2.40 12.65
CA LEU A 39 -4.95 -1.41 12.55
C LEU A 39 -5.36 -1.26 11.07
N VAL A 40 -6.61 -1.54 10.75
CA VAL A 40 -7.17 -1.30 9.40
C VAL A 40 -7.86 0.06 9.40
N THR A 41 -7.41 0.98 8.55
CA THR A 41 -8.00 2.32 8.44
C THR A 41 -9.09 2.38 7.38
N ASP A 42 -10.18 3.09 7.67
CA ASP A 42 -11.24 3.41 6.70
C ASP A 42 -11.18 4.89 6.33
N SER A 43 -10.66 5.18 5.15
CA SER A 43 -10.57 6.56 4.65
C SER A 43 -11.82 6.99 3.87
N LEU A 44 -12.71 6.08 3.51
CA LEU A 44 -13.82 6.35 2.58
C LEU A 44 -15.16 6.49 3.28
N THR A 45 -15.58 5.49 4.05
CA THR A 45 -16.92 5.46 4.66
C THR A 45 -17.22 6.69 5.52
N PRO A 46 -16.30 7.19 6.37
CA PRO A 46 -16.55 8.41 7.15
C PRO A 46 -16.75 9.67 6.31
N ARG A 47 -16.34 9.64 5.03
CA ARG A 47 -16.49 10.74 4.06
C ARG A 47 -17.66 10.53 3.09
N GLY A 48 -18.50 9.51 3.33
CA GLY A 48 -19.62 9.16 2.50
C GLY A 48 -19.29 8.49 1.16
N GLU A 49 -18.01 8.07 0.99
CA GLU A 49 -17.58 7.35 -0.20
C GLU A 49 -17.56 5.84 0.04
N LYS A 50 -17.92 5.07 -0.98
CA LYS A 50 -17.87 3.60 -0.93
C LYS A 50 -16.66 3.04 -1.65
N GLU A 51 -16.28 3.66 -2.76
CA GLU A 51 -15.17 3.28 -3.61
C GLU A 51 -14.68 4.47 -4.46
N LEU A 52 -13.47 4.36 -5.01
CA LEU A 52 -12.85 5.35 -5.89
C LEU A 52 -12.42 4.74 -7.23
N CYS A 53 -12.60 3.41 -7.42
CA CYS A 53 -12.06 2.68 -8.57
C CYS A 53 -12.69 3.13 -9.88
N THR A 54 -14.01 3.39 -9.87
CA THR A 54 -14.79 3.83 -11.04
C THR A 54 -14.78 5.35 -11.22
N GLN A 55 -14.15 6.10 -10.31
CA GLN A 55 -14.07 7.54 -10.36
C GLN A 55 -12.78 8.00 -11.07
N ARG A 56 -12.89 9.00 -11.95
CA ARG A 56 -11.71 9.69 -12.50
C ARG A 56 -10.96 10.41 -11.37
N GLU A 57 -9.62 10.34 -11.38
CA GLU A 57 -8.79 10.90 -10.29
C GLU A 57 -9.07 12.36 -10.00
N ALA A 58 -9.23 13.18 -11.05
CA ALA A 58 -9.51 14.61 -10.89
C ALA A 58 -10.87 14.93 -10.22
N GLY A 59 -11.83 13.98 -10.22
CA GLY A 59 -13.15 14.16 -9.62
C GLY A 59 -13.29 13.55 -8.22
N ARG A 60 -12.26 12.91 -7.69
CA ARG A 60 -12.34 12.23 -6.39
C ARG A 60 -12.43 13.22 -5.23
N LYS A 61 -13.43 13.05 -4.39
CA LYS A 61 -13.57 13.80 -3.13
C LYS A 61 -12.52 13.39 -2.10
N VAL A 62 -12.11 12.12 -2.11
CA VAL A 62 -11.07 11.59 -1.24
C VAL A 62 -9.78 11.40 -2.06
N ASN A 63 -8.78 12.20 -1.75
CA ASN A 63 -7.48 12.23 -2.43
C ASN A 63 -6.31 11.79 -1.53
N GLN A 64 -5.12 11.73 -2.08
CA GLN A 64 -3.94 11.27 -1.34
C GLN A 64 -3.53 12.20 -0.18
N ALA A 65 -3.84 13.49 -0.22
CA ALA A 65 -3.54 14.39 0.90
C ALA A 65 -4.39 14.05 2.14
N GLN A 66 -5.68 13.77 1.94
CA GLN A 66 -6.56 13.34 3.03
C GLN A 66 -6.14 11.98 3.58
N ARG A 67 -5.89 11.01 2.69
CA ARG A 67 -5.47 9.66 3.08
C ARG A 67 -4.11 9.63 3.77
N ARG A 68 -3.17 10.52 3.39
CA ARG A 68 -1.90 10.71 4.09
C ARG A 68 -2.12 11.12 5.54
N ARG A 69 -3.03 12.08 5.80
CA ARG A 69 -3.39 12.49 7.18
C ARG A 69 -4.00 11.34 7.96
N ASP A 70 -4.87 10.55 7.32
CA ASP A 70 -5.44 9.35 7.94
C ASP A 70 -4.34 8.35 8.35
N ALA A 71 -3.37 8.09 7.48
CA ALA A 71 -2.26 7.20 7.74
C ALA A 71 -1.36 7.70 8.90
N LEU A 72 -1.01 8.98 8.90
CA LEU A 72 -0.20 9.58 9.97
C LEU A 72 -0.98 9.61 11.30
N GLY A 73 -2.27 9.96 11.28
CA GLY A 73 -3.13 9.92 12.47
C GLY A 73 -3.30 8.50 13.02
N ALA A 74 -3.41 7.49 12.14
CA ALA A 74 -3.49 6.08 12.52
C ALA A 74 -2.21 5.60 13.20
N LEU A 75 -1.02 6.02 12.74
CA LEU A 75 0.25 5.73 13.42
C LEU A 75 0.29 6.33 14.82
N GLN A 76 -0.13 7.59 14.97
CA GLN A 76 -0.16 8.26 16.26
C GLN A 76 -1.11 7.57 17.25
N TRP A 77 -2.30 7.20 16.78
CA TRP A 77 -3.27 6.49 17.59
C TRP A 77 -2.74 5.10 18.01
N LEU A 78 -2.15 4.37 17.06
CA LEU A 78 -1.65 3.03 17.29
C LEU A 78 -0.48 3.02 18.28
N ALA A 79 0.39 4.04 18.24
CA ALA A 79 1.51 4.20 19.18
C ALA A 79 1.08 4.37 20.65
N GLN A 80 -0.15 4.76 20.90
CA GLN A 80 -0.71 4.97 22.24
C GLN A 80 -1.42 3.73 22.78
N GLN A 81 -1.52 2.65 22.00
CA GLN A 81 -2.24 1.46 22.41
C GLN A 81 -1.39 0.59 23.34
N PRO A 82 -1.98 -0.02 24.37
CA PRO A 82 -1.27 -0.95 25.24
C PRO A 82 -0.62 -2.10 24.45
N GLY A 83 0.61 -2.44 24.77
CA GLY A 83 1.35 -3.53 24.14
C GLY A 83 1.97 -3.19 22.79
N VAL A 84 1.76 -1.98 22.27
CA VAL A 84 2.37 -1.51 21.00
C VAL A 84 3.73 -0.86 21.27
N ASP A 85 4.73 -1.30 20.51
CA ASP A 85 6.05 -0.67 20.49
C ASP A 85 6.04 0.48 19.46
N ALA A 86 6.05 1.72 19.97
CA ALA A 86 6.01 2.92 19.15
C ALA A 86 7.24 3.12 18.23
N GLN A 87 8.34 2.39 18.47
CA GLN A 87 9.50 2.42 17.58
C GLN A 87 9.40 1.44 16.42
N ARG A 88 8.49 0.47 16.48
CA ARG A 88 8.26 -0.55 15.46
C ARG A 88 6.85 -0.44 14.89
N LEU A 89 6.57 0.72 14.29
CA LEU A 89 5.31 1.01 13.58
C LEU A 89 5.53 1.03 12.08
N GLY A 90 4.66 0.37 11.32
CA GLY A 90 4.75 0.31 9.86
C GLY A 90 3.48 0.76 9.16
N LEU A 91 3.63 1.14 7.91
CA LEU A 91 2.52 1.38 6.97
C LEU A 91 2.53 0.31 5.89
N MET A 92 1.38 -0.27 5.58
CA MET A 92 1.22 -1.23 4.50
C MET A 92 -0.02 -0.89 3.68
N GLY A 93 0.09 -0.88 2.35
CA GLY A 93 -1.04 -0.51 1.50
C GLY A 93 -1.03 -1.15 0.12
N TRP A 94 -2.23 -1.24 -0.48
CA TRP A 94 -2.48 -1.85 -1.78
C TRP A 94 -3.03 -0.84 -2.76
N SER A 95 -2.53 -0.81 -4.00
CA SER A 95 -3.06 0.05 -5.06
C SER A 95 -3.13 1.52 -4.60
N ASN A 96 -4.29 2.12 -4.58
CA ASN A 96 -4.52 3.46 -4.03
C ASN A 96 -4.04 3.60 -2.57
N GLY A 97 -4.11 2.53 -1.76
CA GLY A 97 -3.50 2.46 -0.42
C GLY A 97 -1.98 2.42 -0.46
N GLY A 98 -1.40 1.75 -1.43
CA GLY A 98 0.05 1.79 -1.70
C GLY A 98 0.53 3.19 -2.08
N SER A 99 -0.24 3.90 -2.92
CA SER A 99 0.00 5.33 -3.22
C SER A 99 -0.14 6.20 -1.96
N THR A 100 -1.04 5.84 -1.05
CA THR A 100 -1.16 6.52 0.25
C THR A 100 0.09 6.30 1.12
N VAL A 101 0.66 5.09 1.10
CA VAL A 101 1.93 4.81 1.78
C VAL A 101 3.05 5.69 1.20
N LEU A 102 3.18 5.80 -0.14
CA LEU A 102 4.12 6.73 -0.76
C LEU A 102 3.92 8.16 -0.23
N ALA A 103 2.69 8.67 -0.29
CA ALA A 103 2.38 10.02 0.19
C ALA A 103 2.68 10.22 1.68
N ALA A 104 2.47 9.19 2.53
CA ALA A 104 2.68 9.24 3.98
C ALA A 104 4.15 9.01 4.39
N THR A 105 5.00 8.57 3.45
CA THR A 105 6.44 8.37 3.68
C THR A 105 7.31 9.33 2.88
N ASN A 106 6.72 10.30 2.18
CA ASN A 106 7.42 11.27 1.35
C ASN A 106 7.74 12.54 2.14
N ALA A 107 9.01 12.76 2.49
CA ALA A 107 9.47 13.95 3.22
C ALA A 107 9.32 15.27 2.42
N MET A 108 8.99 15.22 1.14
CA MET A 108 8.61 16.42 0.38
C MET A 108 7.29 17.04 0.86
N HIS A 109 6.49 16.29 1.60
CA HIS A 109 5.26 16.80 2.23
C HIS A 109 5.56 17.29 3.66
N HIS A 110 5.29 18.57 3.92
CA HIS A 110 5.48 19.17 5.25
C HIS A 110 4.77 18.39 6.37
N GLU A 111 3.57 17.85 6.11
CA GLU A 111 2.82 17.05 7.08
C GLU A 111 3.57 15.78 7.51
N VAL A 112 4.40 15.20 6.63
CA VAL A 112 5.24 14.03 6.96
C VAL A 112 6.44 14.46 7.81
N THR A 113 7.12 15.55 7.45
CA THR A 113 8.28 16.03 8.21
C THR A 113 7.90 16.56 9.59
N ALA A 114 6.74 17.22 9.70
CA ALA A 114 6.19 17.74 10.95
C ALA A 114 5.51 16.69 11.84
N ALA A 115 5.20 15.49 11.30
CA ALA A 115 4.57 14.43 12.08
C ALA A 115 5.47 14.02 13.26
N PRO A 116 4.92 13.90 14.49
CA PRO A 116 5.71 13.53 15.67
C PRO A 116 6.21 12.08 15.60
N LEU A 117 5.51 11.24 14.85
CA LEU A 117 5.88 9.85 14.59
C LEU A 117 5.97 9.59 13.10
N LYS A 118 7.00 8.85 12.71
CA LYS A 118 7.19 8.35 11.36
C LYS A 118 7.16 6.82 11.37
N PRO A 119 6.72 6.17 10.28
CA PRO A 119 6.82 4.72 10.21
C PRO A 119 8.30 4.31 10.22
N SER A 120 8.62 3.20 10.88
CA SER A 120 9.93 2.58 10.85
C SER A 120 10.18 1.75 9.59
N LEU A 121 9.11 1.38 8.89
CA LEU A 121 9.15 0.72 7.57
C LEU A 121 7.85 0.96 6.80
N ALA A 122 7.90 0.68 5.50
CA ALA A 122 6.76 0.75 4.60
C ALA A 122 6.67 -0.50 3.71
N VAL A 123 5.44 -0.94 3.41
CA VAL A 123 5.16 -2.03 2.46
C VAL A 123 4.12 -1.56 1.44
N LEU A 124 4.43 -1.71 0.17
CA LEU A 124 3.60 -1.21 -0.91
C LEU A 124 3.33 -2.32 -1.93
N TYR A 125 2.06 -2.64 -2.14
CA TYR A 125 1.63 -3.54 -3.20
C TYR A 125 1.07 -2.73 -4.36
N TYR A 126 1.67 -2.86 -5.52
CA TYR A 126 1.28 -2.24 -6.81
C TYR A 126 0.76 -0.79 -6.66
N PRO A 127 1.57 0.13 -6.06
CA PRO A 127 1.19 1.53 -5.91
C PRO A 127 1.17 2.26 -7.26
N GLY A 128 0.42 3.37 -7.35
CA GLY A 128 0.59 4.32 -8.43
C GLY A 128 1.77 5.25 -8.17
N CYS A 129 2.91 4.99 -8.81
CA CYS A 129 4.17 5.72 -8.55
C CYS A 129 4.37 6.98 -9.41
N LEU A 130 3.54 7.20 -10.45
CA LEU A 130 3.79 8.25 -11.45
C LEU A 130 3.79 9.66 -10.85
N ALA A 131 2.91 9.94 -9.90
CA ALA A 131 2.80 11.24 -9.26
C ALA A 131 4.07 11.57 -8.47
N ASP A 132 4.53 10.65 -7.62
CA ASP A 132 5.75 10.82 -6.81
C ASP A 132 7.03 10.81 -7.68
N LEU A 133 7.04 10.02 -8.76
CA LEU A 133 8.14 10.04 -9.73
C LEU A 133 8.32 11.40 -10.38
N ARG A 134 7.23 12.12 -10.67
CA ARG A 134 7.22 13.47 -11.31
C ARG A 134 7.42 14.59 -10.31
N ALA A 135 6.72 14.55 -9.20
CA ALA A 135 6.72 15.63 -8.19
C ALA A 135 7.92 15.56 -7.23
N GLY A 136 8.60 14.42 -7.17
CA GLY A 136 9.67 14.15 -6.23
C GLY A 136 9.21 13.27 -5.06
N TYR A 137 10.11 12.40 -4.62
CA TYR A 137 9.93 11.52 -3.49
C TYR A 137 11.20 11.50 -2.65
N LEU A 138 11.07 11.61 -1.35
CA LEU A 138 12.18 11.46 -0.40
C LEU A 138 11.71 10.56 0.74
N PRO A 139 12.11 9.27 0.74
CA PRO A 139 11.61 8.31 1.72
C PRO A 139 12.09 8.62 3.13
N VAL A 140 11.18 8.54 4.10
CA VAL A 140 11.51 8.65 5.55
C VAL A 140 11.76 7.31 6.22
N ALA A 141 11.52 6.20 5.51
CA ALA A 141 11.67 4.85 6.04
C ALA A 141 12.07 3.86 4.93
N PRO A 142 12.76 2.75 5.25
CA PRO A 142 12.97 1.66 4.30
C PRO A 142 11.62 1.08 3.84
N ALA A 143 11.56 0.70 2.56
CA ALA A 143 10.33 0.24 1.95
C ALA A 143 10.52 -1.06 1.14
N LEU A 144 9.54 -1.97 1.24
CA LEU A 144 9.35 -3.08 0.32
C LEU A 144 8.24 -2.70 -0.67
N MET A 145 8.56 -2.64 -1.95
CA MET A 145 7.61 -2.36 -3.03
C MET A 145 7.46 -3.58 -3.92
N GLN A 146 6.24 -4.08 -4.08
CA GLN A 146 5.92 -5.30 -4.82
C GLN A 146 4.97 -4.97 -5.98
N VAL A 147 5.38 -5.25 -7.22
CA VAL A 147 4.65 -4.83 -8.43
C VAL A 147 4.50 -5.99 -9.42
N GLY A 148 3.41 -5.99 -10.19
CA GLY A 148 3.19 -6.93 -11.28
C GLY A 148 3.68 -6.34 -12.61
N GLU A 149 4.41 -7.13 -13.41
CA GLU A 149 4.94 -6.69 -14.71
C GLU A 149 3.84 -6.48 -15.75
N ALA A 150 2.73 -7.20 -15.64
CA ALA A 150 1.57 -7.08 -16.52
C ALA A 150 0.50 -6.11 -16.00
N ASP A 151 0.83 -5.33 -14.96
CA ASP A 151 -0.12 -4.35 -14.38
C ASP A 151 -0.34 -3.18 -15.33
N ASP A 152 -1.56 -3.12 -15.88
CA ASP A 152 -2.02 -2.04 -16.77
C ASP A 152 -2.87 -0.98 -16.04
N TRP A 153 -3.06 -1.14 -14.73
CA TRP A 153 -3.69 -0.11 -13.89
C TRP A 153 -2.67 0.85 -13.30
N THR A 154 -1.66 0.29 -12.64
CA THR A 154 -0.53 1.03 -12.06
C THR A 154 0.78 0.46 -12.60
N PRO A 155 1.22 0.89 -13.81
CA PRO A 155 2.34 0.30 -14.50
C PRO A 155 3.61 0.20 -13.66
N ALA A 156 4.21 -1.00 -13.60
CA ALA A 156 5.39 -1.31 -12.82
C ALA A 156 6.61 -0.43 -13.17
N GLU A 157 6.71 0.02 -14.43
CA GLU A 157 7.79 0.87 -14.91
C GLU A 157 7.96 2.15 -14.07
N HIS A 158 6.86 2.81 -13.71
CA HIS A 158 6.94 4.03 -12.89
C HIS A 158 7.54 3.75 -11.51
N CYS A 159 7.20 2.61 -10.91
CA CYS A 159 7.72 2.20 -9.61
C CYS A 159 9.17 1.76 -9.70
N LYS A 160 9.57 1.05 -10.77
CA LYS A 160 10.97 0.69 -11.04
C LYS A 160 11.84 1.94 -11.16
N ASN A 161 11.38 2.92 -11.95
CA ASN A 161 12.08 4.20 -12.13
C ASN A 161 12.15 5.03 -10.84
N LEU A 162 11.12 4.96 -9.98
CA LEU A 162 11.17 5.59 -8.66
C LEU A 162 12.18 4.89 -7.75
N ALA A 163 12.08 3.57 -7.61
CA ALA A 163 12.91 2.77 -6.71
C ALA A 163 14.41 2.83 -7.08
N SER A 164 14.75 2.90 -8.36
CA SER A 164 16.15 2.98 -8.82
C SER A 164 16.90 4.22 -8.31
N ARG A 165 16.19 5.25 -7.86
CA ARG A 165 16.79 6.47 -7.28
C ARG A 165 17.23 6.31 -5.82
N PHE A 166 16.84 5.20 -5.15
CA PHE A 166 17.01 5.01 -3.70
C PHE A 166 17.73 3.68 -3.40
N GLN A 167 18.94 3.54 -3.95
CA GLN A 167 19.78 2.34 -3.77
C GLN A 167 21.01 2.62 -2.90
N ASP A 168 21.18 3.85 -2.40
CA ASP A 168 22.30 4.21 -1.53
C ASP A 168 22.12 3.58 -0.13
N PRO A 169 23.04 2.73 0.34
CA PRO A 169 22.96 2.09 1.66
C PRO A 169 22.92 3.07 2.85
N ALA A 170 23.40 4.30 2.67
CA ALA A 170 23.38 5.32 3.72
C ALA A 170 22.04 6.03 3.90
N ARG A 171 21.05 5.72 3.05
CA ARG A 171 19.73 6.36 3.05
C ARG A 171 18.61 5.33 3.16
N ALA A 172 17.39 5.80 3.41
CA ALA A 172 16.22 4.92 3.34
C ALA A 172 16.09 4.34 1.93
N GLN A 173 16.13 3.01 1.84
CA GLN A 173 16.16 2.26 0.58
C GLN A 173 14.77 1.78 0.20
N ILE A 174 14.53 1.64 -1.10
CA ILE A 174 13.37 0.96 -1.64
C ILE A 174 13.82 -0.37 -2.24
N THR A 175 13.44 -1.47 -1.59
CA THR A 175 13.56 -2.81 -2.15
C THR A 175 12.36 -3.04 -3.06
N LEU A 176 12.58 -3.09 -4.37
CA LEU A 176 11.52 -3.39 -5.33
C LEU A 176 11.62 -4.84 -5.78
N VAL A 177 10.47 -5.52 -5.75
CA VAL A 177 10.29 -6.87 -6.29
C VAL A 177 9.21 -6.81 -7.36
N SER A 178 9.51 -7.32 -8.55
CA SER A 178 8.55 -7.41 -9.65
C SER A 178 8.25 -8.86 -10.02
N TYR A 179 7.01 -9.12 -10.41
CA TYR A 179 6.49 -10.46 -10.69
C TYR A 179 6.04 -10.54 -12.15
N GLU A 180 6.71 -11.40 -12.92
CA GLU A 180 6.39 -11.64 -14.32
C GLU A 180 4.95 -12.17 -14.50
N GLY A 181 4.23 -11.68 -15.51
CA GLY A 181 2.85 -12.09 -15.80
C GLY A 181 1.82 -11.73 -14.73
N ALA A 182 2.21 -11.06 -13.65
CA ALA A 182 1.29 -10.64 -12.60
C ALA A 182 0.59 -9.32 -12.95
N HIS A 183 -0.73 -9.29 -12.87
CA HIS A 183 -1.57 -8.10 -13.05
C HIS A 183 -1.82 -7.37 -11.74
N HIS A 184 -2.58 -6.28 -11.79
CA HIS A 184 -3.04 -5.55 -10.61
C HIS A 184 -3.80 -6.48 -9.66
N GLY A 185 -3.48 -6.45 -8.37
CA GLY A 185 -4.13 -7.31 -7.38
C GLY A 185 -3.67 -8.77 -7.39
N PHE A 186 -2.47 -9.05 -7.91
CA PHE A 186 -1.88 -10.39 -8.05
C PHE A 186 -1.83 -11.21 -6.74
N ASP A 187 -1.83 -10.54 -5.60
CA ASP A 187 -1.87 -11.15 -4.27
C ASP A 187 -3.27 -11.67 -3.87
N GLY A 188 -4.29 -11.41 -4.67
CA GLY A 188 -5.65 -11.93 -4.47
C GLY A 188 -5.84 -13.37 -4.95
N PRO A 189 -6.90 -14.06 -4.49
CA PRO A 189 -7.15 -15.47 -4.84
C PRO A 189 -7.91 -15.65 -6.17
N GLY A 190 -8.55 -14.60 -6.70
CA GLY A 190 -9.44 -14.71 -7.86
C GLY A 190 -8.73 -14.73 -9.21
N PRO A 191 -9.38 -15.22 -10.28
CA PRO A 191 -8.82 -15.18 -11.62
C PRO A 191 -8.64 -13.75 -12.13
N VAL A 192 -7.83 -13.59 -13.18
CA VAL A 192 -7.70 -12.31 -13.87
C VAL A 192 -8.98 -11.99 -14.63
N VAL A 193 -9.50 -10.79 -14.41
CA VAL A 193 -10.69 -10.27 -15.09
C VAL A 193 -10.40 -8.88 -15.67
N HIS A 194 -11.08 -8.55 -16.79
CA HIS A 194 -10.99 -7.22 -17.38
C HIS A 194 -12.08 -6.29 -16.81
N ARG A 195 -11.70 -5.28 -16.07
CA ARG A 195 -12.54 -4.25 -15.46
C ARG A 195 -12.71 -3.07 -16.42
N LYS A 196 -13.75 -3.12 -17.27
CA LYS A 196 -14.06 -2.06 -18.27
C LYS A 196 -14.59 -0.77 -17.63
N ASP A 197 -15.09 -0.86 -16.41
CA ASP A 197 -15.68 0.24 -15.63
C ASP A 197 -14.63 1.15 -14.96
N VAL A 198 -13.35 0.80 -15.06
CA VAL A 198 -12.24 1.60 -14.51
C VAL A 198 -11.76 2.62 -15.56
N PRO A 199 -11.90 3.94 -15.28
CA PRO A 199 -11.54 4.97 -16.25
C PRO A 199 -10.05 5.31 -16.28
N ASN A 200 -9.32 4.97 -15.22
CA ASN A 200 -7.90 5.27 -15.07
C ASN A 200 -7.07 4.01 -15.38
N GLY A 201 -5.82 4.18 -15.80
CA GLY A 201 -4.91 3.08 -16.13
C GLY A 201 -3.89 3.52 -17.17
N LYS A 202 -3.10 2.58 -17.67
CA LYS A 202 -2.09 2.82 -18.71
C LYS A 202 -2.71 3.38 -20.00
N TYR A 203 -3.91 2.90 -20.31
CA TYR A 203 -4.70 3.34 -21.46
C TYR A 203 -6.06 3.83 -20.97
N PRO A 204 -6.20 5.14 -20.67
CA PRO A 204 -7.44 5.68 -20.10
C PRO A 204 -8.67 5.36 -20.94
N GLY A 205 -9.71 4.82 -20.30
CA GLY A 205 -10.95 4.43 -20.96
C GLY A 205 -10.98 3.01 -21.55
N SER A 206 -9.85 2.30 -21.57
CA SER A 206 -9.80 0.91 -22.07
C SER A 206 -10.11 -0.14 -20.97
N GLY A 207 -10.27 0.30 -19.72
CA GLY A 207 -10.36 -0.60 -18.60
C GLY A 207 -8.97 -1.14 -18.19
N VAL A 208 -8.97 -2.10 -17.24
CA VAL A 208 -7.75 -2.66 -16.66
C VAL A 208 -7.92 -4.14 -16.33
N HIS A 209 -6.83 -4.88 -16.27
CA HIS A 209 -6.83 -6.29 -15.85
C HIS A 209 -6.49 -6.40 -14.36
N VAL A 210 -7.32 -7.15 -13.61
CA VAL A 210 -7.18 -7.34 -12.15
C VAL A 210 -7.38 -8.80 -11.82
N GLY A 211 -6.49 -9.37 -11.03
CA GLY A 211 -6.67 -10.74 -10.55
C GLY A 211 -5.42 -11.37 -10.00
N GLY A 212 -5.60 -12.51 -9.35
CA GLY A 212 -4.55 -13.26 -8.68
C GLY A 212 -3.58 -13.91 -9.65
N ASN A 213 -2.34 -14.05 -9.17
CA ASN A 213 -1.32 -14.91 -9.73
C ASN A 213 -0.77 -15.77 -8.58
N PRO A 214 -1.06 -17.07 -8.53
CA PRO A 214 -0.72 -17.91 -7.37
C PRO A 214 0.77 -17.93 -7.04
N ALA A 215 1.65 -17.96 -8.04
CA ALA A 215 3.09 -17.96 -7.84
C ALA A 215 3.57 -16.60 -7.28
N ALA A 216 3.14 -15.50 -7.90
CA ALA A 216 3.47 -14.15 -7.43
C ALA A 216 2.92 -13.90 -6.01
N ARG A 217 1.71 -14.39 -5.72
CA ARG A 217 1.11 -14.31 -4.38
C ARG A 217 1.99 -15.01 -3.34
N ALA A 218 2.36 -16.28 -3.58
CA ALA A 218 3.19 -17.03 -2.64
C ALA A 218 4.53 -16.33 -2.40
N MET A 219 5.25 -15.99 -3.47
CA MET A 219 6.53 -15.27 -3.37
C MET A 219 6.39 -13.92 -2.67
N SER A 220 5.26 -13.21 -2.86
CA SER A 220 5.06 -11.91 -2.23
C SER A 220 4.88 -12.00 -0.72
N PHE A 221 4.26 -13.06 -0.21
CA PHE A 221 4.17 -13.32 1.23
C PHE A 221 5.54 -13.68 1.83
N GLU A 222 6.33 -14.50 1.15
CA GLU A 222 7.69 -14.84 1.59
C GLU A 222 8.58 -13.59 1.67
N ARG A 223 8.50 -12.71 0.67
CA ARG A 223 9.22 -11.43 0.64
C ARG A 223 8.77 -10.49 1.75
N LEU A 224 7.45 -10.42 1.98
CA LEU A 224 6.87 -9.64 3.07
C LEU A 224 7.41 -10.12 4.42
N GLU A 225 7.31 -11.41 4.70
CA GLU A 225 7.79 -11.99 5.97
C GLU A 225 9.28 -11.74 6.17
N SER A 226 10.11 -12.04 5.17
CA SER A 226 11.55 -11.83 5.23
C SER A 226 11.90 -10.36 5.50
N PHE A 227 11.23 -9.43 4.84
CA PHE A 227 11.43 -8.00 5.04
C PHE A 227 11.06 -7.56 6.47
N LEU A 228 9.88 -7.95 6.96
CA LEU A 228 9.43 -7.59 8.30
C LEU A 228 10.33 -8.17 9.38
N ARG A 229 10.72 -9.44 9.26
CA ARG A 229 11.65 -10.09 10.20
C ARG A 229 13.00 -9.38 10.23
N ALA A 230 13.55 -9.02 9.08
CA ALA A 230 14.82 -8.30 8.99
C ALA A 230 14.76 -6.90 9.61
N GLN A 231 13.71 -6.13 9.28
CA GLN A 231 13.58 -4.74 9.73
C GLN A 231 13.24 -4.62 11.21
N TRP A 232 12.36 -5.49 11.72
CA TRP A 232 11.90 -5.42 13.12
C TRP A 232 12.55 -6.44 14.05
N LYS A 233 13.51 -7.23 13.53
CA LYS A 233 14.22 -8.27 14.27
C LYS A 233 13.23 -9.21 15.00
N LEU A 234 12.23 -9.69 14.27
CA LEU A 234 11.24 -10.62 14.81
C LEU A 234 11.90 -11.99 15.02
N SER A 235 11.61 -12.61 16.18
CA SER A 235 12.02 -14.01 16.44
C SER A 235 11.41 -14.96 15.39
N ALA A 236 12.09 -16.07 15.17
CA ALA A 236 11.62 -17.13 14.30
C ALA A 236 10.32 -17.77 14.84
#